data_4fd54de0b3eb3614ada7167a7eb61a0d
#
_entry.id   4fd54de0b3eb3614ada7167a7eb61a0d
#
_cell.length_a   1.000
_cell.length_b   1.000
_cell.length_c   1.000
_cell.angle_alpha   90.00
_cell.angle_beta   90.00
_cell.angle_gamma   90.00
#
_symmetry.space_group_name_H-M   'P 1'
#
loop_
_entity.id
_entity.type
_entity.pdbx_description
1 polymer ?
#
loop_
_entity_poly.entity_id
_entity_poly.type
_entity_poly.pdbx_seq_one_letter_code
_entity_poly.pdbx_strand_id
1 'polypeptide(L)'
;GDLSMGSTAALLRLNNGTAEVANLGDSKAYLFRQGILTQLSVDHTDAALLARSGATRKPRLTQYLGIPEDEMLLEPAYWQGTIAPGDKFLLCSDGLTDMVSEDELRSILTYDMPVEECADAMVERALSYGGKDNITVIVCVVSS
;
A
#
# COMPACT_ATOMS: atom_id res chain seq x y z
N GLY A 1 25.90 -17.03 9.70
CA GLY A 1 24.55 -16.96 9.22
C GLY A 1 24.43 -16.09 7.99
N ASP A 2 23.73 -16.58 7.03
CA ASP A 2 23.53 -15.83 5.79
C ASP A 2 22.63 -14.64 6.04
N LEU A 3 23.10 -13.45 5.65
CA LEU A 3 22.28 -12.27 5.65
C LEU A 3 21.40 -12.30 4.40
N SER A 4 20.12 -12.53 4.58
CA SER A 4 19.17 -12.40 3.47
C SER A 4 18.52 -11.02 3.52
N MET A 5 18.41 -10.40 2.36
CA MET A 5 17.75 -9.11 2.19
C MET A 5 16.54 -9.27 1.29
N GLY A 6 15.46 -8.59 1.64
CA GLY A 6 14.25 -8.59 0.85
C GLY A 6 13.61 -7.21 0.83
N SER A 7 12.73 -6.99 -0.12
CA SER A 7 11.98 -5.76 -0.26
C SER A 7 10.57 -6.06 -0.77
N THR A 8 9.63 -5.19 -0.42
CA THR A 8 8.30 -5.16 -1.02
C THR A 8 8.24 -4.12 -2.12
N ALA A 9 7.27 -4.20 -2.99
CA ALA A 9 7.08 -3.24 -4.08
C ALA A 9 5.60 -3.02 -4.35
N ALA A 10 5.25 -1.77 -4.65
CA ALA A 10 3.95 -1.41 -5.18
C ALA A 10 4.17 -0.42 -6.33
N LEU A 11 3.58 -0.72 -7.48
CA LEU A 11 3.77 0.05 -8.71
C LEU A 11 2.41 0.49 -9.24
N LEU A 12 2.34 1.74 -9.69
CA LEU A 12 1.17 2.30 -10.36
C LEU A 12 1.59 2.81 -11.73
N ARG A 13 0.87 2.38 -12.76
CA ARG A 13 1.04 2.87 -14.13
C ARG A 13 -0.26 3.49 -14.60
N LEU A 14 -0.18 4.73 -15.06
CA LEU A 14 -1.31 5.46 -15.65
C LEU A 14 -1.08 5.62 -17.15
N ASN A 15 -2.08 5.25 -17.96
CA ASN A 15 -1.95 5.31 -19.41
C ASN A 15 -3.33 5.46 -20.07
N ASN A 16 -3.55 6.58 -20.78
CA ASN A 16 -4.71 6.80 -21.65
C ASN A 16 -6.05 6.36 -21.05
N GLY A 17 -6.38 6.84 -19.85
CA GLY A 17 -7.66 6.54 -19.22
C GLY A 17 -7.70 5.23 -18.46
N THR A 18 -6.58 4.52 -18.33
CA THR A 18 -6.49 3.29 -17.54
C THR A 18 -5.40 3.38 -16.48
N ALA A 19 -5.55 2.60 -15.42
CA ALA A 19 -4.55 2.43 -14.39
C ALA A 19 -4.25 0.96 -14.20
N GLU A 20 -2.99 0.65 -13.97
CA GLU A 20 -2.51 -0.69 -13.64
C GLU A 20 -1.75 -0.63 -12.33
N VAL A 21 -2.01 -1.58 -11.46
CA VAL A 21 -1.30 -1.73 -10.19
C VAL A 21 -0.70 -3.11 -10.12
N ALA A 22 0.56 -3.19 -9.73
CA ALA A 22 1.23 -4.44 -9.43
C ALA A 22 1.86 -4.33 -8.04
N ASN A 23 1.76 -5.38 -7.24
CA ASN A 23 2.39 -5.38 -5.93
C ASN A 23 3.00 -6.73 -5.59
N LEU A 24 4.07 -6.66 -4.80
CA LEU A 24 4.76 -7.82 -4.24
C LEU A 24 5.05 -7.50 -2.77
N GLY A 25 4.50 -8.31 -1.87
CA GLY A 25 4.61 -8.08 -0.44
C GLY A 25 3.39 -7.37 0.14
N ASP A 26 3.60 -6.54 1.15
CA ASP A 26 2.55 -5.82 1.88
C ASP A 26 2.60 -4.30 1.75
N SER A 27 3.41 -3.76 0.84
CA SER A 27 3.25 -2.38 0.40
C SER A 27 1.90 -2.25 -0.31
N LYS A 28 1.18 -1.16 -0.07
CA LYS A 28 -0.22 -1.07 -0.44
C LYS A 28 -0.48 -0.01 -1.49
N ALA A 29 -1.51 -0.27 -2.30
CA ALA A 29 -2.03 0.67 -3.27
C ALA A 29 -3.55 0.79 -3.09
N TYR A 30 -4.04 2.03 -3.05
CA TYR A 30 -5.46 2.34 -2.87
C TYR A 30 -5.94 3.26 -3.98
N LEU A 31 -7.22 3.11 -4.31
CA LEU A 31 -7.97 4.07 -5.13
C LEU A 31 -8.99 4.78 -4.25
N PHE A 32 -8.96 6.11 -4.27
CA PHE A 32 -9.98 6.94 -3.64
C PHE A 32 -10.84 7.56 -4.73
N ARG A 33 -12.12 7.22 -4.73
CA ARG A 33 -13.10 7.68 -5.73
C ARG A 33 -14.43 7.95 -5.04
N GLN A 34 -14.93 9.17 -5.20
CA GLN A 34 -16.25 9.55 -4.69
C GLN A 34 -16.45 9.21 -3.21
N GLY A 35 -15.45 9.50 -2.40
CA GLY A 35 -15.48 9.28 -0.95
C GLY A 35 -15.21 7.85 -0.52
N ILE A 36 -14.95 6.93 -1.45
CA ILE A 36 -14.70 5.52 -1.15
C ILE A 36 -13.23 5.20 -1.35
N LEU A 37 -12.60 4.62 -0.33
CA LEU A 37 -11.23 4.14 -0.38
C LEU A 37 -11.24 2.62 -0.58
N THR A 38 -10.63 2.17 -1.67
CA THR A 38 -10.56 0.74 -2.02
C THR A 38 -9.11 0.32 -2.12
N GLN A 39 -8.73 -0.75 -1.41
CA GLN A 39 -7.41 -1.34 -1.57
C GLN A 39 -7.35 -2.12 -2.87
N LEU A 40 -6.41 -1.77 -3.75
CA LEU A 40 -6.19 -2.45 -5.03
C LEU A 40 -5.14 -3.53 -4.94
N SER A 41 -4.18 -3.37 -4.02
CA SER A 41 -3.13 -4.35 -3.79
C SER A 41 -3.66 -5.55 -3.00
N VAL A 42 -2.97 -6.68 -3.11
CA VAL A 42 -3.22 -7.87 -2.31
C VAL A 42 -2.04 -8.06 -1.37
N ASP A 43 -2.31 -8.16 -0.07
CA ASP A 43 -1.25 -8.32 0.91
C ASP A 43 -0.68 -9.74 0.86
N HIS A 44 0.62 -9.84 0.59
CA HIS A 44 1.32 -11.12 0.59
C HIS A 44 1.89 -11.40 1.99
N THR A 45 0.99 -11.81 2.89
CA THR A 45 1.34 -12.16 4.27
C THR A 45 0.63 -13.44 4.69
N ASP A 46 1.05 -14.01 5.81
CA ASP A 46 0.41 -15.18 6.43
C ASP A 46 -0.70 -14.81 7.43
N ALA A 47 -1.26 -13.62 7.31
CA ALA A 47 -2.28 -13.12 8.25
C ALA A 47 -3.48 -14.06 8.39
N ALA A 48 -3.95 -14.65 7.29
CA ALA A 48 -5.08 -15.58 7.31
C ALA A 48 -4.75 -16.86 8.09
N LEU A 49 -3.52 -17.37 7.96
CA LEU A 49 -3.06 -18.52 8.72
C LEU A 49 -2.94 -18.19 10.20
N LEU A 50 -2.44 -17.00 10.54
CA LEU A 50 -2.36 -16.53 11.92
C LEU A 50 -3.73 -16.44 12.57
N ALA A 51 -4.70 -15.90 11.86
CA ALA A 51 -6.07 -15.77 12.35
C ALA A 51 -6.68 -17.14 12.70
N ARG A 52 -6.40 -18.16 11.87
CA ARG A 52 -6.87 -19.52 12.10
C ARG A 52 -6.18 -20.19 13.29
N SER A 53 -4.89 -19.91 13.47
CA SER A 53 -4.09 -20.54 14.54
C SER A 53 -4.25 -19.86 15.89
N GLY A 54 -4.83 -18.66 15.95
CA GLY A 54 -4.91 -17.86 17.15
C GLY A 54 -3.61 -17.21 17.60
N ALA A 55 -2.58 -17.26 16.76
CA ALA A 55 -1.29 -16.61 17.03
C ALA A 55 -1.43 -15.09 17.01
N THR A 56 -0.64 -14.40 17.84
CA THR A 56 -0.77 -12.95 18.04
C THR A 56 0.41 -12.14 17.50
N ARG A 57 1.38 -12.79 16.85
CA ARG A 57 2.52 -12.09 16.25
C ARG A 57 2.11 -11.27 15.01
N LYS A 58 2.95 -10.32 14.62
CA LYS A 58 2.78 -9.61 13.34
C LYS A 58 2.85 -10.61 12.18
N PRO A 59 1.96 -10.50 11.17
CA PRO A 59 2.02 -11.34 9.97
C PRO A 59 3.38 -11.23 9.26
N ARG A 60 3.85 -12.35 8.72
CA ARG A 60 5.09 -12.41 7.96
C ARG A 60 4.80 -12.32 6.47
N LEU A 61 5.75 -11.76 5.72
CA LEU A 61 5.66 -11.69 4.27
C LEU A 61 5.75 -13.08 3.65
N THR A 62 4.87 -13.35 2.68
CA THR A 62 4.90 -14.58 1.87
C THR A 62 5.44 -14.33 0.47
N GLN A 63 5.46 -13.08 0.01
CA GLN A 63 6.03 -12.66 -1.27
C GLN A 63 6.83 -11.38 -1.08
N TYR A 64 8.06 -11.33 -1.55
CA TYR A 64 8.92 -10.14 -1.51
C TYR A 64 10.07 -10.30 -2.50
N LEU A 65 10.67 -9.19 -2.91
CA LEU A 65 11.88 -9.20 -3.73
C LEU A 65 13.05 -9.72 -2.90
N GLY A 66 13.82 -10.65 -3.44
CA GLY A 66 14.95 -11.26 -2.74
C GLY A 66 14.67 -12.69 -2.26
N ILE A 67 13.46 -13.23 -2.51
CA ILE A 67 13.19 -14.66 -2.27
C ILE A 67 14.07 -15.48 -3.20
N PRO A 68 14.86 -16.45 -2.69
CA PRO A 68 15.63 -17.35 -3.55
C PRO A 68 14.72 -18.15 -4.50
N GLU A 69 15.14 -18.30 -5.74
CA GLU A 69 14.37 -19.00 -6.77
C GLU A 69 14.02 -20.44 -6.41
N ASP A 70 14.88 -21.10 -5.63
CA ASP A 70 14.68 -22.47 -5.18
C ASP A 70 13.67 -22.61 -4.03
N GLU A 71 13.29 -21.48 -3.39
CA GLU A 71 12.31 -21.51 -2.32
C GLU A 71 10.89 -21.27 -2.83
N MET A 72 10.71 -20.32 -3.77
CA MET A 72 9.38 -19.92 -4.21
C MET A 72 9.47 -19.10 -5.50
N LEU A 73 8.48 -19.26 -6.38
CA LEU A 73 8.31 -18.39 -7.53
C LEU A 73 7.70 -17.05 -7.07
N LEU A 74 8.18 -15.95 -7.66
CA LEU A 74 7.58 -14.64 -7.44
C LEU A 74 6.25 -14.56 -8.18
N GLU A 75 5.19 -14.24 -7.45
CA GLU A 75 3.84 -14.11 -8.00
C GLU A 75 3.25 -12.74 -7.60
N PRO A 76 3.59 -11.66 -8.34
CA PRO A 76 3.02 -10.35 -8.07
C PRO A 76 1.50 -10.36 -8.25
N ALA A 77 0.80 -9.66 -7.38
CA ALA A 77 -0.61 -9.37 -7.57
C ALA A 77 -0.76 -8.25 -8.59
N TYR A 78 -1.84 -8.27 -9.36
CA TYR A 78 -2.07 -7.33 -10.46
C TYR A 78 -3.52 -6.88 -10.47
N TRP A 79 -3.72 -5.58 -10.68
CA TRP A 79 -5.04 -4.96 -10.84
C TRP A 79 -5.00 -4.00 -12.03
N GLN A 80 -6.11 -3.94 -12.75
CA GLN A 80 -6.30 -3.01 -13.87
C GLN A 80 -7.71 -2.45 -13.86
N GLY A 81 -7.85 -1.17 -14.17
CA GLY A 81 -9.16 -0.53 -14.25
C GLY A 81 -9.12 0.79 -14.99
N THR A 82 -10.30 1.34 -15.24
CA THR A 82 -10.44 2.67 -15.85
C THR A 82 -10.28 3.75 -14.78
N ILE A 83 -9.82 4.93 -15.19
CA ILE A 83 -9.68 6.09 -14.33
C ILE A 83 -10.60 7.22 -14.80
N ALA A 84 -10.94 8.10 -13.87
CA ALA A 84 -11.75 9.29 -14.13
C ALA A 84 -11.11 10.51 -13.47
N PRO A 85 -11.33 11.73 -14.00
CA PRO A 85 -10.84 12.93 -13.35
C PRO A 85 -11.31 13.01 -11.89
N GLY A 86 -10.41 13.40 -11.01
CA GLY A 86 -10.69 13.48 -9.58
C GLY A 86 -10.34 12.22 -8.79
N ASP A 87 -10.09 11.10 -9.45
CA ASP A 87 -9.59 9.90 -8.77
C ASP A 87 -8.24 10.19 -8.11
N LYS A 88 -8.04 9.66 -6.91
CA LYS A 88 -6.76 9.74 -6.21
C LYS A 88 -6.21 8.34 -5.97
N PHE A 89 -4.92 8.19 -6.16
CA PHE A 89 -4.21 6.94 -5.86
C PHE A 89 -3.25 7.17 -4.71
N LEU A 90 -3.20 6.22 -3.80
CA LEU A 90 -2.28 6.23 -2.67
C LEU A 90 -1.42 4.97 -2.73
N LEU A 91 -0.10 5.14 -2.79
CA LEU A 91 0.83 4.03 -2.61
C LEU A 91 1.61 4.27 -1.33
N CYS A 92 1.73 3.26 -0.49
CA CYS A 92 2.42 3.40 0.77
C CYS A 92 3.05 2.10 1.25
N SER A 93 4.06 2.24 2.12
CA SER A 93 4.61 1.13 2.87
C SER A 93 3.70 0.78 4.05
N ASP A 94 3.89 -0.39 4.63
CA ASP A 94 3.14 -0.82 5.81
C ASP A 94 3.42 0.06 7.04
N GLY A 95 4.54 0.79 7.05
CA GLY A 95 4.82 1.76 8.10
C GLY A 95 3.74 2.83 8.25
N LEU A 96 3.03 3.17 7.17
CA LEU A 96 1.88 4.06 7.25
C LEU A 96 0.65 3.34 7.79
N THR A 97 0.27 2.22 7.20
CA THR A 97 -1.00 1.53 7.48
C THR A 97 -1.00 0.79 8.81
N ASP A 98 0.17 0.48 9.35
CA ASP A 98 0.28 -0.05 10.71
C ASP A 98 -0.07 1.03 11.76
N MET A 99 0.09 2.32 11.43
CA MET A 99 -0.13 3.43 12.34
C MET A 99 -1.45 4.17 12.08
N VAL A 100 -1.85 4.31 10.82
CA VAL A 100 -3.00 5.13 10.41
C VAL A 100 -4.09 4.22 9.83
N SER A 101 -5.30 4.31 10.35
CA SER A 101 -6.43 3.50 9.88
C SER A 101 -6.91 3.92 8.50
N GLU A 102 -7.61 3.05 7.79
CA GLU A 102 -8.21 3.36 6.50
C GLU A 102 -9.21 4.52 6.60
N ASP A 103 -9.96 4.61 7.69
CA ASP A 103 -10.89 5.72 7.92
C ASP A 103 -10.15 7.06 8.01
N GLU A 104 -9.00 7.10 8.67
CA GLU A 104 -8.18 8.30 8.75
C GLU A 104 -7.57 8.66 7.39
N LEU A 105 -7.10 7.67 6.62
CA LEU A 105 -6.58 7.90 5.27
C LEU A 105 -7.67 8.45 4.36
N ARG A 106 -8.86 7.88 4.41
CA ARG A 106 -10.01 8.36 3.65
C ARG A 106 -10.36 9.79 4.02
N SER A 107 -10.35 10.10 5.31
CA SER A 107 -10.64 11.45 5.79
C SER A 107 -9.64 12.47 5.24
N ILE A 108 -8.36 12.15 5.25
CA ILE A 108 -7.31 13.02 4.71
C ILE A 108 -7.50 13.21 3.20
N LEU A 109 -7.79 12.14 2.46
CA LEU A 109 -7.98 12.19 1.01
C LEU A 109 -9.26 12.96 0.60
N THR A 110 -10.22 13.08 1.50
CA THR A 110 -11.47 13.79 1.23
C THR A 110 -11.26 15.31 1.11
N TYR A 111 -10.26 15.86 1.78
CA TYR A 111 -9.99 17.30 1.72
C TYR A 111 -9.42 17.69 0.36
N ASP A 112 -9.87 18.86 -0.12
CA ASP A 112 -9.36 19.46 -1.36
C ASP A 112 -8.05 20.22 -1.04
N MET A 113 -6.95 19.47 -1.05
CA MET A 113 -5.62 20.02 -0.80
C MET A 113 -4.64 19.49 -1.84
N PRO A 114 -3.51 20.18 -2.06
CA PRO A 114 -2.46 19.65 -2.94
C PRO A 114 -1.98 18.28 -2.48
N VAL A 115 -1.60 17.41 -3.44
CA VAL A 115 -1.19 16.02 -3.13
C VAL A 115 0.01 15.97 -2.19
N GLU A 116 0.92 16.95 -2.28
CA GLU A 116 2.08 17.04 -1.39
C GLU A 116 1.65 17.26 0.07
N GLU A 117 0.68 18.13 0.30
CA GLU A 117 0.14 18.38 1.64
C GLU A 117 -0.61 17.16 2.17
N CYS A 118 -1.31 16.45 1.29
CA CYS A 118 -2.01 15.23 1.62
C CYS A 118 -1.03 14.16 2.10
N ALA A 119 0.05 13.95 1.35
CA ALA A 119 1.09 12.99 1.71
C ALA A 119 1.77 13.37 3.03
N ASP A 120 2.10 14.65 3.21
CA ASP A 120 2.72 15.15 4.44
C ASP A 120 1.80 14.94 5.65
N ALA A 121 0.50 15.18 5.51
CA ALA A 121 -0.47 14.97 6.57
C ALA A 121 -0.53 13.51 7.01
N MET A 122 -0.44 12.57 6.07
CA MET A 122 -0.42 11.15 6.36
C MET A 122 0.83 10.75 7.14
N VAL A 123 1.99 11.23 6.70
CA VAL A 123 3.27 10.94 7.38
C VAL A 123 3.26 11.53 8.79
N GLU A 124 2.83 12.78 8.95
CA GLU A 124 2.74 13.42 10.27
C GLU A 124 1.80 12.65 11.20
N ARG A 125 0.67 12.17 10.70
CA ARG A 125 -0.27 11.38 11.50
C ARG A 125 0.39 10.08 11.98
N ALA A 126 1.08 9.37 11.10
CA ALA A 126 1.79 8.13 11.46
C ALA A 126 2.89 8.40 12.49
N LEU A 127 3.64 9.49 12.33
CA LEU A 127 4.67 9.87 13.28
C LEU A 127 4.08 10.22 14.65
N SER A 128 2.91 10.87 14.69
CA SER A 128 2.22 11.20 15.94
C SER A 128 1.80 9.95 16.73
N TYR A 129 1.61 8.83 16.05
CA TYR A 129 1.26 7.54 16.67
C TYR A 129 2.50 6.68 17.00
N GLY A 130 3.71 7.21 16.81
CA GLY A 130 4.95 6.55 17.18
C GLY A 130 5.90 6.23 16.04
N GLY A 131 5.42 6.10 14.80
CA GLY A 131 6.26 5.90 13.61
C GLY A 131 7.29 4.79 13.75
N LYS A 132 6.86 3.54 14.00
CA LYS A 132 7.75 2.44 14.37
C LYS A 132 8.61 1.89 13.24
N ASP A 133 8.27 2.20 12.00
CA ASP A 133 8.95 1.69 10.81
C ASP A 133 9.15 2.83 9.82
N ASN A 134 9.89 2.57 8.75
CA ASN A 134 10.04 3.53 7.66
C ASN A 134 8.68 3.78 7.01
N ILE A 135 8.38 5.06 6.78
CA ILE A 135 7.11 5.47 6.20
C ILE A 135 7.37 6.06 4.83
N THR A 136 6.76 5.46 3.81
CA THR A 136 6.79 5.97 2.43
C THR A 136 5.37 6.17 1.95
N VAL A 137 5.09 7.35 1.40
CA VAL A 137 3.75 7.72 0.92
C VAL A 137 3.88 8.43 -0.42
N ILE A 138 3.09 8.00 -1.39
CA ILE A 138 2.95 8.66 -2.70
C ILE A 138 1.46 8.86 -2.95
N VAL A 139 1.07 10.10 -3.22
CA VAL A 139 -0.32 10.44 -3.57
C VAL A 139 -0.35 11.02 -4.98
N CYS A 140 -1.23 10.49 -5.81
CA CYS A 140 -1.46 10.96 -7.17
C CYS A 140 -2.92 11.35 -7.35
N VAL A 141 -3.19 12.42 -8.08
CA VAL A 141 -4.54 12.80 -8.47
C VAL A 141 -4.64 12.78 -10.00
N VAL A 142 -5.76 12.24 -10.49
CA VAL A 142 -6.04 12.24 -11.92
C VAL A 142 -6.66 13.57 -12.29
N SER A 143 -5.97 14.31 -13.15
CA SER A 143 -6.47 15.58 -13.68
C SER A 143 -7.26 15.36 -14.98
N SER A 144 -8.14 16.28 -15.25
CA SER A 144 -8.94 16.25 -16.49
C SER A 144 -8.12 16.62 -17.72
#